data_bebce2170414cfbe1f09e8d699cd8c6b
#
_entry.id   bebce2170414cfbe1f09e8d699cd8c6b
#
_cell.length_a   1.000
_cell.length_b   1.000
_cell.length_c   1.000
_cell.angle_alpha   90.00
_cell.angle_beta   90.00
_cell.angle_gamma   90.00
#
_symmetry.space_group_name_H-M   'P 1'
#
loop_
_entity.id
_entity.type
_entity.pdbx_description
1 polymer ?
#
loop_
_entity_poly.entity_id
_entity_poly.type
_entity_poly.pdbx_seq_one_letter_code
_entity_poly.pdbx_strand_id
1 'polypeptide(L)'
;MLYPVSMYVISKKSSLNGNILVPGSKSQTIRAVFMALLADGNSTINNPLPSSDGLSAFNAAVSFGAKIQKTDNKWHISGLNGILKAPASVIDTGNSGTTTSFVTGLCTLIDGFAVITGDEQICSRPVRPAINAFSELGANCFITRPDSDCPPIVVGGKLHGGICHLPGMNSQHVSAILVPGALIPAEQNISIEVENPKETSYIQMTIEWMKKFGVEAQASSDFKHYKVSGGQKYKAAEVTVSSDWSGVAFPLVAAVCTQSNVTITGLNFSDPQADKQIIDILIKMGACIEKDTQNGTVKVCGGKPLLNDITIDMNDIPDALPALCIAACYSSGKTTFTTLAHIRQKESDRISVMTEELTKCGAKIECSPDSMTIFGGNPIHGAEIDSRKDHRIVMAMAVCGMFCQGQMKISDAECADVSFPGFYELFKTHGADFQIFQ
;
A
#
# COMPACT_ATOMS: atom_id res chain seq x y z
N MET A 1 10.13 30.42 -3.97
CA MET A 1 9.97 28.95 -3.96
C MET A 1 9.79 28.53 -5.41
N LEU A 2 10.76 27.81 -5.96
CA LEU A 2 10.56 27.16 -7.25
C LEU A 2 9.60 25.98 -6.98
N TYR A 3 8.40 26.00 -7.54
CA TYR A 3 7.54 24.84 -7.56
C TYR A 3 8.30 23.71 -8.27
N PRO A 4 8.36 22.48 -7.71
CA PRO A 4 8.96 21.38 -8.44
C PRO A 4 8.22 21.26 -9.78
N VAL A 5 8.97 21.21 -10.86
CA VAL A 5 8.40 21.02 -12.21
C VAL A 5 7.79 19.62 -12.20
N SER A 6 6.45 19.54 -12.33
CA SER A 6 5.76 18.26 -12.42
C SER A 6 6.25 17.51 -13.66
N MET A 7 6.68 16.26 -13.47
CA MET A 7 7.08 15.41 -14.58
C MET A 7 5.85 14.80 -15.25
N TYR A 8 5.94 14.51 -16.53
CA TYR A 8 4.94 13.71 -17.22
C TYR A 8 5.60 12.57 -18.00
N VAL A 9 4.85 11.50 -18.19
CA VAL A 9 5.28 10.37 -19.00
C VAL A 9 4.40 10.24 -20.23
N ILE A 10 5.03 9.98 -21.37
CA ILE A 10 4.36 9.54 -22.59
C ILE A 10 4.55 8.03 -22.71
N SER A 11 3.43 7.30 -22.73
CA SER A 11 3.38 5.86 -22.97
C SER A 11 2.85 5.58 -24.36
N LYS A 12 3.53 4.70 -25.11
CA LYS A 12 3.19 4.31 -26.47
C LYS A 12 3.03 2.82 -26.59
N LYS A 13 2.36 2.39 -27.66
CA LYS A 13 2.16 0.97 -27.97
C LYS A 13 3.48 0.21 -27.97
N SER A 14 3.56 -0.79 -27.08
CA SER A 14 4.77 -1.58 -26.83
C SER A 14 4.40 -2.90 -26.15
N SER A 15 5.36 -3.80 -26.01
CA SER A 15 5.19 -5.09 -25.34
C SER A 15 6.35 -5.39 -24.41
N LEU A 16 6.13 -6.26 -23.43
CA LEU A 16 7.15 -6.68 -22.48
C LEU A 16 7.80 -8.00 -22.90
N ASN A 17 9.02 -8.23 -22.41
CA ASN A 17 9.73 -9.50 -22.59
C ASN A 17 10.68 -9.77 -21.43
N GLY A 18 11.10 -11.04 -21.29
CA GLY A 18 12.13 -11.45 -20.33
C GLY A 18 11.61 -11.72 -18.93
N ASN A 19 12.53 -11.66 -17.97
CA ASN A 19 12.26 -11.95 -16.57
C ASN A 19 12.22 -10.64 -15.78
N ILE A 20 11.11 -10.36 -15.13
CA ILE A 20 10.86 -9.13 -14.35
C ILE A 20 10.96 -9.45 -12.87
N LEU A 21 11.84 -8.77 -12.16
CA LEU A 21 11.91 -8.79 -10.70
C LEU A 21 11.22 -7.55 -10.15
N VAL A 22 10.11 -7.75 -9.43
CA VAL A 22 9.39 -6.65 -8.77
C VAL A 22 10.08 -6.29 -7.45
N PRO A 23 10.25 -4.99 -7.12
CA PRO A 23 10.89 -4.59 -5.87
C PRO A 23 10.12 -5.05 -4.62
N GLY A 24 10.78 -4.91 -3.47
CA GLY A 24 10.24 -5.29 -2.17
C GLY A 24 8.95 -4.55 -1.81
N SER A 25 8.14 -5.15 -0.93
CA SER A 25 6.86 -4.58 -0.51
C SER A 25 7.04 -3.34 0.37
N LYS A 26 6.40 -2.24 -0.04
CA LYS A 26 6.28 -1.02 0.75
C LYS A 26 5.70 -1.30 2.14
N SER A 27 4.58 -2.01 2.18
CA SER A 27 3.84 -2.30 3.40
C SER A 27 4.62 -3.17 4.39
N GLN A 28 5.42 -4.11 3.88
CA GLN A 28 6.33 -4.91 4.72
C GLN A 28 7.52 -4.09 5.20
N THR A 29 8.12 -3.26 4.34
CA THR A 29 9.26 -2.41 4.70
C THR A 29 8.91 -1.50 5.87
N ILE A 30 7.77 -0.81 5.82
CA ILE A 30 7.31 0.07 6.90
C ILE A 30 7.15 -0.70 8.22
N ARG A 31 6.53 -1.89 8.18
CA ARG A 31 6.35 -2.76 9.35
C ARG A 31 7.69 -3.22 9.92
N ALA A 32 8.58 -3.69 9.05
CA ALA A 32 9.92 -4.12 9.44
C ALA A 32 10.70 -3.02 10.16
N VAL A 33 10.66 -1.79 9.63
CA VAL A 33 11.33 -0.63 10.22
C VAL A 33 10.82 -0.35 11.64
N PHE A 34 9.49 -0.29 11.83
CA PHE A 34 8.94 0.05 13.14
C PHE A 34 9.08 -1.08 14.16
N MET A 35 9.02 -2.34 13.76
CA MET A 35 9.27 -3.45 14.67
C MET A 35 10.76 -3.55 15.04
N ALA A 36 11.66 -3.30 14.08
CA ALA A 36 13.09 -3.21 14.35
C ALA A 36 13.44 -2.01 15.27
N LEU A 37 12.75 -0.87 15.11
CA LEU A 37 12.85 0.28 16.02
C LEU A 37 12.52 -0.10 17.46
N LEU A 38 11.45 -0.89 17.66
CA LEU A 38 10.99 -1.30 19.00
C LEU A 38 11.81 -2.44 19.60
N ALA A 39 12.58 -3.16 18.81
CA ALA A 39 13.30 -4.35 19.22
C ALA A 39 14.44 -4.06 20.19
N ASP A 40 14.78 -5.06 21.01
CA ASP A 40 16.00 -5.08 21.81
C ASP A 40 17.15 -5.64 20.97
N GLY A 41 18.16 -4.81 20.66
CA GLY A 41 19.33 -5.17 19.86
C GLY A 41 19.29 -4.67 18.41
N ASN A 42 20.13 -5.27 17.55
CA ASN A 42 20.33 -4.84 16.17
C ASN A 42 19.58 -5.78 15.21
N SER A 43 18.69 -5.21 14.41
CA SER A 43 17.96 -5.94 13.38
C SER A 43 18.53 -5.67 12.00
N THR A 44 18.43 -6.66 11.11
CA THR A 44 18.77 -6.51 9.68
C THR A 44 17.53 -6.74 8.83
N ILE A 45 17.19 -5.76 8.00
CA ILE A 45 16.13 -5.86 7.01
C ILE A 45 16.79 -6.05 5.64
N ASN A 46 16.61 -7.22 5.03
CA ASN A 46 17.05 -7.53 3.69
C ASN A 46 15.98 -7.11 2.68
N ASN A 47 16.39 -6.59 1.53
CA ASN A 47 15.53 -6.13 0.43
C ASN A 47 14.44 -5.10 0.85
N PRO A 48 14.77 -4.09 1.70
CA PRO A 48 13.82 -3.04 2.02
C PRO A 48 13.53 -2.20 0.77
N LEU A 49 12.30 -1.68 0.66
CA LEU A 49 11.96 -0.78 -0.43
C LEU A 49 12.35 0.67 -0.09
N PRO A 50 13.32 1.29 -0.79
CA PRO A 50 13.70 2.69 -0.57
C PRO A 50 12.78 3.68 -1.33
N SER A 51 11.47 3.40 -1.36
CA SER A 51 10.45 4.31 -1.91
C SER A 51 10.24 5.51 -0.99
N SER A 52 9.51 6.53 -1.46
CA SER A 52 9.17 7.69 -0.64
C SER A 52 8.50 7.27 0.69
N ASP A 53 7.56 6.32 0.64
CA ASP A 53 6.90 5.79 1.82
C ASP A 53 7.84 4.98 2.74
N GLY A 54 8.73 4.17 2.15
CA GLY A 54 9.74 3.43 2.92
C GLY A 54 10.72 4.35 3.63
N LEU A 55 11.15 5.41 2.95
CA LEU A 55 12.02 6.44 3.52
C LEU A 55 11.29 7.31 4.56
N SER A 56 9.99 7.51 4.43
CA SER A 56 9.16 8.16 5.45
C SER A 56 9.21 7.39 6.78
N ALA A 57 9.05 6.06 6.74
CA ALA A 57 9.17 5.22 7.94
C ALA A 57 10.60 5.22 8.51
N PHE A 58 11.61 5.18 7.63
CA PHE A 58 13.01 5.31 8.01
C PHE A 58 13.27 6.61 8.79
N ASN A 59 12.84 7.75 8.24
CA ASN A 59 13.03 9.06 8.84
C ASN A 59 12.26 9.21 10.17
N ALA A 60 11.04 8.67 10.24
CA ALA A 60 10.26 8.64 11.47
C ALA A 60 10.99 7.82 12.57
N ALA A 61 11.55 6.66 12.22
CA ALA A 61 12.33 5.86 13.18
C ALA A 61 13.57 6.61 13.68
N VAL A 62 14.27 7.35 12.83
CA VAL A 62 15.40 8.23 13.22
C VAL A 62 14.92 9.33 14.15
N SER A 63 13.74 9.92 13.91
CA SER A 63 13.17 10.97 14.77
C SER A 63 12.88 10.47 16.19
N PHE A 64 12.54 9.19 16.37
CA PHE A 64 12.40 8.54 17.67
C PHE A 64 13.74 8.18 18.33
N GLY A 65 14.86 8.32 17.63
CA GLY A 65 16.20 8.10 18.14
C GLY A 65 16.92 6.85 17.66
N ALA A 66 16.36 6.11 16.70
CA ALA A 66 17.03 4.95 16.12
C ALA A 66 18.30 5.35 15.34
N LYS A 67 19.31 4.47 15.42
CA LYS A 67 20.47 4.53 14.54
C LYS A 67 20.27 3.53 13.41
N ILE A 68 20.27 4.03 12.17
CA ILE A 68 20.03 3.20 10.99
C ILE A 68 21.20 3.36 10.03
N GLN A 69 21.81 2.23 9.65
CA GLN A 69 22.81 2.18 8.58
C GLN A 69 22.16 1.58 7.34
N LYS A 70 22.22 2.31 6.24
CA LYS A 70 21.62 1.94 4.95
C LYS A 70 22.71 1.51 3.98
N THR A 71 22.55 0.33 3.42
CA THR A 71 23.27 -0.14 2.22
C THR A 71 22.26 -0.36 1.09
N ASP A 72 22.72 -0.63 -0.13
CA ASP A 72 21.85 -0.73 -1.32
C ASP A 72 20.69 -1.72 -1.15
N ASN A 73 20.92 -2.84 -0.46
CA ASN A 73 19.92 -3.90 -0.30
C ASN A 73 19.65 -4.31 1.15
N LYS A 74 20.19 -3.58 2.14
CA LYS A 74 19.99 -3.88 3.56
C LYS A 74 19.91 -2.62 4.40
N TRP A 75 19.01 -2.63 5.39
CA TRP A 75 18.98 -1.65 6.45
C TRP A 75 19.29 -2.31 7.79
N HIS A 76 20.28 -1.78 8.50
CA HIS A 76 20.65 -2.23 9.86
C HIS A 76 20.12 -1.22 10.84
N ILE A 77 19.23 -1.65 11.74
CA ILE A 77 18.54 -0.80 12.70
C ILE A 77 18.92 -1.20 14.11
N SER A 78 19.52 -0.27 14.86
CA SER A 78 19.70 -0.42 16.30
C SER A 78 18.40 -0.05 17.00
N GLY A 79 17.69 -1.03 17.51
CA GLY A 79 16.41 -0.88 18.16
C GLY A 79 16.55 -0.19 19.53
N LEU A 80 15.44 0.30 20.04
CA LEU A 80 15.36 1.11 21.26
C LEU A 80 14.72 0.38 22.46
N ASN A 81 14.51 -0.94 22.33
CA ASN A 81 13.90 -1.78 23.38
C ASN A 81 12.57 -1.19 23.90
N GLY A 82 11.73 -0.68 23.01
CA GLY A 82 10.44 -0.06 23.32
C GLY A 82 10.53 1.33 23.98
N ILE A 83 11.74 1.88 24.19
CA ILE A 83 11.94 3.17 24.85
C ILE A 83 12.20 4.24 23.78
N LEU A 84 11.15 4.89 23.31
CA LEU A 84 11.24 5.92 22.29
C LEU A 84 11.50 7.28 22.90
N LYS A 85 12.24 8.13 22.19
CA LYS A 85 12.44 9.54 22.56
C LYS A 85 11.35 10.41 21.93
N ALA A 86 10.93 11.44 22.65
CA ALA A 86 10.11 12.48 22.05
C ALA A 86 10.88 13.15 20.90
N PRO A 87 10.28 13.28 19.71
CA PRO A 87 10.94 13.91 18.56
C PRO A 87 11.27 15.37 18.84
N ALA A 88 12.43 15.83 18.36
CA ALA A 88 12.85 17.24 18.51
C ALA A 88 12.09 18.20 17.57
N SER A 89 11.40 17.66 16.55
CA SER A 89 10.64 18.43 15.57
C SER A 89 9.36 17.68 15.18
N VAL A 90 8.51 18.33 14.38
CA VAL A 90 7.33 17.68 13.79
C VAL A 90 7.77 16.48 12.97
N ILE A 91 7.04 15.36 13.10
CA ILE A 91 7.24 14.20 12.26
C ILE A 91 6.42 14.41 10.97
N ASP A 92 7.14 14.62 9.87
CA ASP A 92 6.55 14.67 8.54
C ASP A 92 6.57 13.26 7.92
N THR A 93 5.39 12.73 7.65
CA THR A 93 5.21 11.38 7.07
C THR A 93 5.09 11.40 5.55
N GLY A 94 5.27 12.56 4.91
CA GLY A 94 5.14 12.74 3.47
C GLY A 94 3.77 12.31 2.98
N ASN A 95 3.70 11.41 2.00
CA ASN A 95 2.46 10.84 1.46
C ASN A 95 2.04 9.52 2.13
N SER A 96 2.77 9.04 3.14
CA SER A 96 2.61 7.71 3.69
C SER A 96 1.51 7.60 4.75
N GLY A 97 0.31 7.18 4.36
CA GLY A 97 -0.77 6.89 5.31
C GLY A 97 -0.43 5.77 6.30
N THR A 98 0.30 4.74 5.84
CA THR A 98 0.76 3.65 6.71
C THR A 98 1.73 4.19 7.76
N THR A 99 2.72 4.98 7.37
CA THR A 99 3.66 5.60 8.32
C THR A 99 2.93 6.51 9.29
N THR A 100 1.99 7.35 8.81
CA THR A 100 1.17 8.22 9.68
C THR A 100 0.46 7.41 10.77
N SER A 101 -0.19 6.31 10.39
CA SER A 101 -0.92 5.47 11.34
C SER A 101 0.01 4.81 12.36
N PHE A 102 1.11 4.19 11.92
CA PHE A 102 2.07 3.56 12.84
C PHE A 102 2.74 4.58 13.76
N VAL A 103 3.16 5.73 13.25
CA VAL A 103 3.75 6.82 14.04
C VAL A 103 2.76 7.31 15.09
N THR A 104 1.47 7.45 14.75
CA THR A 104 0.42 7.79 15.71
C THR A 104 0.42 6.81 16.90
N GLY A 105 0.45 5.51 16.63
CA GLY A 105 0.55 4.51 17.68
C GLY A 105 1.86 4.59 18.48
N LEU A 106 2.99 4.75 17.81
CA LEU A 106 4.30 4.83 18.46
C LEU A 106 4.45 6.06 19.37
N CYS A 107 3.79 7.18 19.04
CA CYS A 107 3.78 8.37 19.88
C CYS A 107 3.10 8.14 21.25
N THR A 108 2.37 7.05 21.45
CA THR A 108 1.83 6.69 22.77
C THR A 108 2.86 6.04 23.69
N LEU A 109 4.07 5.78 23.19
CA LEU A 109 5.19 5.21 23.96
C LEU A 109 6.18 6.27 24.45
N ILE A 110 6.12 7.50 23.94
CA ILE A 110 7.03 8.59 24.34
C ILE A 110 6.59 9.25 25.65
N ASP A 111 7.55 9.90 26.33
CA ASP A 111 7.22 10.84 27.40
C ASP A 111 7.05 12.23 26.80
N GLY A 112 5.80 12.75 26.82
CA GLY A 112 5.43 14.04 26.21
C GLY A 112 4.51 13.89 25.00
N PHE A 113 4.66 14.80 24.05
CA PHE A 113 3.81 14.87 22.84
C PHE A 113 4.67 14.96 21.59
N ALA A 114 4.13 14.45 20.50
CA ALA A 114 4.65 14.66 19.14
C ALA A 114 3.58 15.27 18.26
N VAL A 115 4.00 16.04 17.26
CA VAL A 115 3.15 16.57 16.20
C VAL A 115 3.44 15.76 14.94
N ILE A 116 2.38 15.26 14.30
CA ILE A 116 2.47 14.46 13.09
C ILE A 116 1.76 15.21 11.96
N THR A 117 2.42 15.32 10.83
CA THR A 117 1.89 15.91 9.60
C THR A 117 2.32 15.11 8.39
N GLY A 118 1.94 15.54 7.21
CA GLY A 118 2.38 15.03 5.93
C GLY A 118 2.03 16.03 4.82
N ASP A 119 2.04 15.57 3.59
CA ASP A 119 1.68 16.39 2.44
C ASP A 119 0.16 16.71 2.37
N GLU A 120 -0.25 17.36 1.30
CA GLU A 120 -1.66 17.74 1.09
C GLU A 120 -2.60 16.52 1.10
N GLN A 121 -2.17 15.38 0.56
CA GLN A 121 -2.99 14.16 0.55
C GLN A 121 -3.14 13.59 1.96
N ILE A 122 -2.06 13.49 2.74
CA ILE A 122 -2.16 13.07 4.17
C ILE A 122 -3.02 14.05 4.96
N CYS A 123 -2.86 15.36 4.74
CA CYS A 123 -3.65 16.38 5.41
C CYS A 123 -5.12 16.47 4.95
N SER A 124 -5.53 15.60 4.02
CA SER A 124 -6.92 15.42 3.57
C SER A 124 -7.51 14.05 3.93
N ARG A 125 -6.71 13.10 4.45
CA ARG A 125 -7.19 11.75 4.83
C ARG A 125 -7.72 11.72 6.26
N PRO A 126 -8.96 11.20 6.48
CA PRO A 126 -9.55 11.14 7.81
C PRO A 126 -8.78 10.19 8.75
N VAL A 127 -8.45 10.68 9.94
CA VAL A 127 -7.80 9.91 11.02
C VAL A 127 -8.65 9.85 12.29
N ARG A 128 -9.79 10.53 12.33
CA ARG A 128 -10.68 10.63 13.51
C ARG A 128 -10.99 9.27 14.15
N PRO A 129 -11.31 8.19 13.40
CA PRO A 129 -11.59 6.90 14.03
C PRO A 129 -10.40 6.36 14.83
N ALA A 130 -9.18 6.50 14.34
CA ALA A 130 -7.98 6.09 15.07
C ALA A 130 -7.76 6.95 16.33
N ILE A 131 -7.91 8.27 16.20
CA ILE A 131 -7.77 9.20 17.33
C ILE A 131 -8.77 8.86 18.44
N ASN A 132 -10.02 8.57 18.11
CA ASN A 132 -11.03 8.16 19.09
C ASN A 132 -10.63 6.84 19.77
N ALA A 133 -10.23 5.82 19.01
CA ALA A 133 -9.81 4.53 19.56
C ALA A 133 -8.58 4.66 20.49
N PHE A 134 -7.58 5.48 20.13
CA PHE A 134 -6.47 5.79 21.01
C PHE A 134 -6.89 6.51 22.28
N SER A 135 -7.87 7.41 22.19
CA SER A 135 -8.43 8.13 23.36
C SER A 135 -9.22 7.20 24.29
N GLU A 136 -9.98 6.22 23.74
CA GLU A 136 -10.63 5.16 24.54
C GLU A 136 -9.62 4.34 25.35
N LEU A 137 -8.38 4.19 24.82
CA LEU A 137 -7.29 3.50 25.48
C LEU A 137 -6.39 4.43 26.34
N GLY A 138 -6.84 5.66 26.60
CA GLY A 138 -6.19 6.59 27.52
C GLY A 138 -5.08 7.47 26.92
N ALA A 139 -4.82 7.39 25.63
CA ALA A 139 -3.88 8.31 24.99
C ALA A 139 -4.48 9.72 24.84
N ASN A 140 -3.63 10.73 24.85
CA ASN A 140 -4.00 12.13 24.60
C ASN A 140 -3.76 12.47 23.13
N CYS A 141 -4.80 12.45 22.34
CA CYS A 141 -4.74 12.65 20.89
C CYS A 141 -5.66 13.79 20.45
N PHE A 142 -5.12 14.70 19.63
CA PHE A 142 -5.86 15.88 19.15
C PHE A 142 -5.64 16.08 17.66
N ILE A 143 -6.71 16.39 16.93
CA ILE A 143 -6.62 16.95 15.59
C ILE A 143 -6.50 18.46 15.75
N THR A 144 -5.50 19.08 15.11
CA THR A 144 -5.16 20.49 15.33
C THR A 144 -6.17 21.47 14.74
N ARG A 145 -6.96 21.01 13.75
CA ARG A 145 -8.01 21.83 13.09
C ARG A 145 -9.38 21.44 13.62
N PRO A 146 -10.15 22.35 14.26
CA PRO A 146 -11.44 22.03 14.92
C PRO A 146 -12.46 21.40 13.97
N ASP A 147 -12.52 21.88 12.72
CA ASP A 147 -13.51 21.48 11.72
C ASP A 147 -12.97 20.42 10.73
N SER A 148 -11.99 19.62 11.17
CA SER A 148 -11.34 18.62 10.33
C SER A 148 -11.22 17.28 11.04
N ASP A 149 -11.24 16.21 10.27
CA ASP A 149 -10.94 14.86 10.73
C ASP A 149 -9.54 14.38 10.30
N CYS A 150 -8.72 15.30 9.76
CA CYS A 150 -7.45 15.01 9.09
C CYS A 150 -6.27 15.65 9.83
N PRO A 151 -5.03 15.16 9.61
CA PRO A 151 -3.80 15.78 10.14
C PRO A 151 -3.70 17.28 9.77
N PRO A 152 -2.86 18.07 10.49
CA PRO A 152 -1.91 17.62 11.52
C PRO A 152 -2.57 17.19 12.82
N ILE A 153 -1.92 16.25 13.53
CA ILE A 153 -2.38 15.72 14.81
C ILE A 153 -1.30 15.87 15.90
N VAL A 154 -1.74 15.99 17.14
CA VAL A 154 -0.87 15.93 18.33
C VAL A 154 -1.19 14.65 19.08
N VAL A 155 -0.18 13.87 19.40
CA VAL A 155 -0.31 12.57 20.07
C VAL A 155 0.70 12.43 21.18
N GLY A 156 0.24 11.94 22.32
CA GLY A 156 1.06 11.60 23.50
C GLY A 156 0.22 10.88 24.55
N GLY A 157 0.78 10.74 25.76
CA GLY A 157 0.15 9.93 26.79
C GLY A 157 0.30 8.44 26.53
N LYS A 158 0.24 7.64 27.60
CA LYS A 158 0.47 6.18 27.52
C LYS A 158 -0.83 5.43 27.34
N LEU A 159 -0.80 4.39 26.52
CA LEU A 159 -1.92 3.47 26.39
C LEU A 159 -2.13 2.69 27.69
N HIS A 160 -3.40 2.44 27.98
CA HIS A 160 -3.84 1.51 29.02
C HIS A 160 -4.56 0.33 28.38
N GLY A 161 -4.62 -0.78 29.12
CA GLY A 161 -5.47 -1.91 28.72
C GLY A 161 -6.93 -1.50 28.69
N GLY A 162 -7.71 -2.12 27.81
CA GLY A 162 -9.12 -1.82 27.62
C GLY A 162 -9.68 -2.33 26.31
N ILE A 163 -10.84 -1.81 25.98
CA ILE A 163 -11.52 -2.10 24.71
C ILE A 163 -11.60 -0.79 23.92
N CYS A 164 -11.34 -0.87 22.62
CA CYS A 164 -11.59 0.25 21.72
C CYS A 164 -12.34 -0.20 20.47
N HIS A 165 -12.95 0.76 19.78
CA HIS A 165 -13.89 0.51 18.69
C HIS A 165 -13.42 1.20 17.41
N LEU A 166 -13.50 0.48 16.29
CA LEU A 166 -13.16 0.99 14.97
C LEU A 166 -14.25 0.63 13.94
N PRO A 167 -14.59 1.53 13.01
CA PRO A 167 -15.57 1.22 11.95
C PRO A 167 -15.06 0.22 10.92
N GLY A 168 -13.72 -0.01 10.85
CA GLY A 168 -13.11 -1.02 9.99
C GLY A 168 -12.78 -0.56 8.57
N MET A 169 -13.01 0.67 8.21
CA MET A 169 -12.76 1.20 6.85
C MET A 169 -11.27 1.28 6.48
N ASN A 170 -10.37 1.21 7.47
CA ASN A 170 -8.91 1.30 7.27
C ASN A 170 -8.19 0.32 8.21
N SER A 171 -7.54 -0.69 7.61
CA SER A 171 -6.75 -1.72 8.31
C SER A 171 -5.56 -1.16 9.11
N GLN A 172 -5.05 0.01 8.71
CA GLN A 172 -3.89 0.64 9.34
C GLN A 172 -4.19 1.08 10.77
N HIS A 173 -5.44 1.44 11.08
CA HIS A 173 -5.84 1.84 12.44
C HIS A 173 -5.71 0.68 13.44
N VAL A 174 -6.14 -0.52 13.05
CA VAL A 174 -5.96 -1.74 13.87
C VAL A 174 -4.49 -2.02 14.08
N SER A 175 -3.70 -1.99 13.00
CA SER A 175 -2.25 -2.23 13.03
C SER A 175 -1.52 -1.24 13.94
N ALA A 176 -1.93 0.04 13.91
CA ALA A 176 -1.35 1.12 14.70
C ALA A 176 -1.55 0.93 16.21
N ILE A 177 -2.63 0.26 16.63
CA ILE A 177 -2.93 -0.02 18.04
C ILE A 177 -2.24 -1.31 18.49
N LEU A 178 -2.24 -2.36 17.66
CA LEU A 178 -1.66 -3.66 18.02
C LEU A 178 -0.16 -3.55 18.36
N VAL A 179 0.60 -2.77 17.57
CA VAL A 179 2.05 -2.71 17.70
C VAL A 179 2.51 -2.11 19.02
N PRO A 180 2.10 -0.90 19.45
CA PRO A 180 2.44 -0.37 20.75
C PRO A 180 1.71 -1.08 21.90
N GLY A 181 0.53 -1.66 21.65
CA GLY A 181 -0.27 -2.38 22.62
C GLY A 181 0.45 -3.57 23.25
N ALA A 182 1.39 -4.19 22.55
CA ALA A 182 2.23 -5.26 23.09
C ALA A 182 3.18 -4.80 24.21
N LEU A 183 3.47 -3.50 24.29
CA LEU A 183 4.44 -2.91 25.22
C LEU A 183 3.79 -2.28 26.46
N ILE A 184 2.46 -2.29 26.60
CA ILE A 184 1.77 -1.84 27.83
C ILE A 184 2.09 -2.77 28.99
N PRO A 185 1.75 -2.42 30.25
CA PRO A 185 1.99 -3.29 31.42
C PRO A 185 1.47 -4.72 31.25
N ALA A 186 2.20 -5.69 31.81
CA ALA A 186 1.96 -7.12 31.58
C ALA A 186 0.59 -7.64 32.09
N GLU A 187 0.03 -6.98 33.08
CA GLU A 187 -1.29 -7.29 33.66
C GLU A 187 -2.46 -6.75 32.80
N GLN A 188 -2.17 -6.01 31.75
CA GLN A 188 -3.14 -5.36 30.88
C GLN A 188 -3.23 -6.03 29.49
N ASN A 189 -4.36 -5.88 28.84
CA ASN A 189 -4.59 -6.32 27.48
C ASN A 189 -5.37 -5.24 26.72
N ILE A 190 -5.16 -5.15 25.43
CA ILE A 190 -6.01 -4.37 24.54
C ILE A 190 -6.85 -5.31 23.70
N SER A 191 -8.16 -5.02 23.65
CA SER A 191 -9.12 -5.65 22.72
C SER A 191 -9.61 -4.58 21.75
N ILE A 192 -9.62 -4.89 20.46
CA ILE A 192 -10.08 -3.99 19.41
C ILE A 192 -11.30 -4.63 18.77
N GLU A 193 -12.43 -3.92 18.79
CA GLU A 193 -13.66 -4.32 18.12
C GLU A 193 -13.82 -3.54 16.82
N VAL A 194 -14.03 -4.28 15.73
CA VAL A 194 -14.12 -3.73 14.37
C VAL A 194 -15.49 -4.06 13.78
N GLU A 195 -16.24 -3.02 13.43
CA GLU A 195 -17.62 -3.17 12.97
C GLU A 195 -17.70 -3.83 11.59
N ASN A 196 -16.98 -3.28 10.61
CA ASN A 196 -17.00 -3.74 9.21
C ASN A 196 -15.57 -3.84 8.65
N PRO A 197 -14.83 -4.93 8.96
CA PRO A 197 -13.42 -5.04 8.63
C PRO A 197 -13.16 -5.03 7.12
N LYS A 198 -12.23 -4.17 6.69
CA LYS A 198 -11.69 -4.05 5.35
C LYS A 198 -10.19 -4.32 5.36
N GLU A 199 -9.68 -4.78 4.21
CA GLU A 199 -8.23 -4.99 4.03
C GLU A 199 -7.60 -5.90 5.11
N THR A 200 -8.31 -6.95 5.50
CA THR A 200 -7.94 -7.79 6.65
C THR A 200 -6.58 -8.47 6.47
N SER A 201 -6.18 -8.72 5.24
CA SER A 201 -4.86 -9.27 4.89
C SER A 201 -3.69 -8.40 5.35
N TYR A 202 -3.86 -7.07 5.38
CA TYR A 202 -2.83 -6.15 5.88
C TYR A 202 -2.73 -6.14 7.41
N ILE A 203 -3.84 -6.45 8.12
CA ILE A 203 -3.79 -6.66 9.58
C ILE A 203 -3.11 -7.99 9.87
N GLN A 204 -3.45 -9.04 9.14
CA GLN A 204 -2.78 -10.34 9.22
C GLN A 204 -1.27 -10.20 8.97
N MET A 205 -0.88 -9.41 7.96
CA MET A 205 0.52 -9.07 7.70
C MET A 205 1.17 -8.43 8.94
N THR A 206 0.50 -7.50 9.61
CA THR A 206 1.03 -6.88 10.85
C THR A 206 1.26 -7.92 11.93
N ILE A 207 0.29 -8.81 12.19
CA ILE A 207 0.40 -9.88 13.18
C ILE A 207 1.57 -10.83 12.85
N GLU A 208 1.74 -11.21 11.59
CA GLU A 208 2.86 -12.05 11.17
C GLU A 208 4.22 -11.37 11.31
N TRP A 209 4.29 -10.07 11.01
CA TRP A 209 5.51 -9.28 11.23
C TRP A 209 5.81 -9.12 12.72
N MET A 210 4.82 -8.88 13.59
CA MET A 210 4.99 -8.89 15.05
C MET A 210 5.59 -10.23 15.51
N LYS A 211 5.06 -11.35 14.99
CA LYS A 211 5.56 -12.69 15.31
C LYS A 211 7.02 -12.91 14.90
N LYS A 212 7.46 -12.39 13.75
CA LYS A 212 8.88 -12.43 13.32
C LYS A 212 9.81 -11.73 14.32
N PHE A 213 9.31 -10.75 15.05
CA PHE A 213 10.03 -10.05 16.11
C PHE A 213 9.69 -10.55 17.53
N GLY A 214 9.06 -11.74 17.64
CA GLY A 214 8.82 -12.42 18.93
C GLY A 214 7.63 -11.89 19.71
N VAL A 215 6.71 -11.16 19.11
CA VAL A 215 5.50 -10.59 19.70
C VAL A 215 4.25 -11.23 19.10
N GLU A 216 3.28 -11.55 19.94
CA GLU A 216 2.03 -12.21 19.52
C GLU A 216 0.84 -11.28 19.67
N ALA A 217 -0.02 -11.32 18.67
CA ALA A 217 -1.36 -10.74 18.68
C ALA A 217 -2.34 -11.74 18.03
N GLN A 218 -3.61 -11.61 18.33
CA GLN A 218 -4.66 -12.54 17.90
C GLN A 218 -5.73 -11.79 17.10
N ALA A 219 -6.29 -12.47 16.11
CA ALA A 219 -7.47 -12.05 15.38
C ALA A 219 -8.52 -13.17 15.44
N SER A 220 -9.80 -12.79 15.55
CA SER A 220 -10.91 -13.73 15.37
C SER A 220 -11.02 -14.16 13.90
N SER A 221 -11.66 -15.29 13.64
CA SER A 221 -11.81 -15.83 12.27
C SER A 221 -12.62 -14.91 11.34
N ASP A 222 -13.49 -14.07 11.88
CA ASP A 222 -14.27 -13.06 11.15
C ASP A 222 -13.60 -11.67 11.09
N PHE A 223 -12.38 -11.54 11.65
CA PHE A 223 -11.61 -10.31 11.73
C PHE A 223 -12.32 -9.14 12.42
N LYS A 224 -13.36 -9.40 13.23
CA LYS A 224 -14.06 -8.36 13.98
C LYS A 224 -13.45 -8.08 15.35
N HIS A 225 -12.66 -9.01 15.87
CA HIS A 225 -12.03 -8.88 17.19
C HIS A 225 -10.53 -9.15 17.09
N TYR A 226 -9.75 -8.25 17.67
CA TYR A 226 -8.30 -8.42 17.80
C TYR A 226 -7.90 -8.26 19.24
N LYS A 227 -6.85 -8.98 19.65
CA LYS A 227 -6.32 -8.91 21.02
C LYS A 227 -4.81 -8.90 21.01
N VAL A 228 -4.24 -8.06 21.85
CA VAL A 228 -2.81 -8.05 22.17
C VAL A 228 -2.63 -7.95 23.70
N SER A 229 -1.78 -8.83 24.26
CA SER A 229 -1.40 -8.77 25.66
C SER A 229 -0.20 -7.86 25.84
N GLY A 230 -0.20 -7.09 26.92
CA GLY A 230 0.94 -6.28 27.31
C GLY A 230 2.13 -7.09 27.85
N GLY A 231 3.19 -6.42 28.26
CA GLY A 231 4.40 -7.02 28.83
C GLY A 231 5.26 -7.79 27.85
N GLN A 232 4.97 -7.75 26.56
CA GLN A 232 5.76 -8.38 25.52
C GLN A 232 6.96 -7.50 25.16
N LYS A 233 7.96 -8.08 24.49
CA LYS A 233 9.15 -7.38 24.03
C LYS A 233 9.47 -7.78 22.60
N TYR A 234 9.68 -6.80 21.74
CA TYR A 234 10.22 -7.02 20.42
C TYR A 234 11.68 -7.43 20.51
N LYS A 235 12.06 -8.47 19.79
CA LYS A 235 13.43 -9.01 19.73
C LYS A 235 14.04 -8.67 18.39
N ALA A 236 15.34 -8.34 18.39
CA ALA A 236 16.07 -8.13 17.14
C ALA A 236 16.00 -9.35 16.23
N ALA A 237 15.85 -9.13 14.95
CA ALA A 237 15.70 -10.18 13.96
C ALA A 237 16.39 -9.82 12.64
N GLU A 238 16.81 -10.85 11.90
CA GLU A 238 17.13 -10.71 10.49
C GLU A 238 15.90 -11.14 9.69
N VAL A 239 15.38 -10.23 8.87
CA VAL A 239 14.15 -10.42 8.10
C VAL A 239 14.35 -10.03 6.65
N THR A 240 13.58 -10.64 5.76
CA THR A 240 13.58 -10.31 4.33
C THR A 240 12.20 -9.80 3.91
N VAL A 241 12.19 -8.67 3.21
CA VAL A 241 10.99 -8.10 2.59
C VAL A 241 10.77 -8.81 1.25
N SER A 242 9.61 -9.42 1.07
CA SER A 242 9.19 -10.07 -0.18
C SER A 242 8.84 -9.04 -1.25
N SER A 243 8.84 -9.44 -2.52
CA SER A 243 8.31 -8.62 -3.62
C SER A 243 6.88 -8.18 -3.34
N ASP A 244 6.54 -6.96 -3.77
CA ASP A 244 5.23 -6.36 -3.51
C ASP A 244 4.16 -6.90 -4.46
N TRP A 245 3.23 -7.70 -3.95
CA TRP A 245 2.13 -8.23 -4.75
C TRP A 245 1.24 -7.14 -5.35
N SER A 246 1.08 -6.00 -4.69
CA SER A 246 0.36 -4.86 -5.28
C SER A 246 1.15 -4.20 -6.42
N GLY A 247 2.50 -4.24 -6.35
CA GLY A 247 3.37 -3.82 -7.45
C GLY A 247 3.39 -4.81 -8.61
N VAL A 248 3.28 -6.12 -8.34
CA VAL A 248 3.19 -7.20 -9.36
C VAL A 248 1.99 -7.00 -10.29
N ALA A 249 0.92 -6.38 -9.83
CA ALA A 249 -0.27 -6.12 -10.63
C ALA A 249 0.03 -5.42 -11.97
N PHE A 250 0.94 -4.46 -11.97
CA PHE A 250 1.24 -3.66 -13.16
C PHE A 250 1.96 -4.44 -14.27
N PRO A 251 3.13 -5.09 -14.03
CA PRO A 251 3.77 -5.90 -15.07
C PRO A 251 2.92 -7.10 -15.49
N LEU A 252 2.13 -7.67 -14.59
CA LEU A 252 1.23 -8.77 -14.88
C LEU A 252 0.11 -8.35 -15.86
N VAL A 253 -0.59 -7.25 -15.55
CA VAL A 253 -1.64 -6.69 -16.42
C VAL A 253 -1.03 -6.20 -17.74
N ALA A 254 0.13 -5.53 -17.72
CA ALA A 254 0.82 -5.11 -18.93
C ALA A 254 1.12 -6.30 -19.84
N ALA A 255 1.67 -7.38 -19.31
CA ALA A 255 2.00 -8.58 -20.07
C ALA A 255 0.73 -9.22 -20.69
N VAL A 256 -0.36 -9.29 -19.93
CA VAL A 256 -1.64 -9.84 -20.40
C VAL A 256 -2.23 -8.95 -21.51
N CYS A 257 -2.32 -7.63 -21.30
CA CYS A 257 -2.94 -6.71 -22.26
C CYS A 257 -2.11 -6.49 -23.53
N THR A 258 -0.80 -6.67 -23.46
CA THR A 258 0.09 -6.58 -24.63
C THR A 258 0.39 -7.95 -25.26
N GLN A 259 -0.23 -9.03 -24.77
CA GLN A 259 -0.02 -10.41 -25.20
C GLN A 259 1.46 -10.84 -25.16
N SER A 260 2.17 -10.39 -24.16
CA SER A 260 3.61 -10.60 -23.98
C SER A 260 3.91 -11.95 -23.32
N ASN A 261 5.11 -12.48 -23.60
CA ASN A 261 5.66 -13.63 -22.88
C ASN A 261 6.67 -13.12 -21.82
N VAL A 262 6.24 -13.14 -20.55
CA VAL A 262 7.02 -12.59 -19.44
C VAL A 262 7.02 -13.56 -18.27
N THR A 263 8.14 -13.66 -17.55
CA THR A 263 8.21 -14.35 -16.27
C THR A 263 8.46 -13.34 -15.16
N ILE A 264 7.53 -13.24 -14.19
CA ILE A 264 7.71 -12.42 -12.99
C ILE A 264 8.32 -13.31 -11.92
N THR A 265 9.39 -12.84 -11.26
CA THR A 265 10.22 -13.62 -10.32
C THR A 265 10.29 -12.98 -8.94
N GLY A 266 10.83 -13.71 -7.95
CA GLY A 266 11.04 -13.21 -6.59
C GLY A 266 9.77 -13.20 -5.73
N LEU A 267 8.73 -13.94 -6.14
CA LEU A 267 7.43 -13.94 -5.49
C LEU A 267 7.37 -14.90 -4.31
N ASN A 268 6.74 -14.46 -3.23
CA ASN A 268 6.45 -15.30 -2.08
C ASN A 268 4.94 -15.60 -2.01
N PHE A 269 4.53 -16.80 -2.38
CA PHE A 269 3.12 -17.20 -2.37
C PHE A 269 2.56 -17.45 -0.95
N SER A 270 3.41 -17.62 0.06
CA SER A 270 2.98 -17.71 1.46
C SER A 270 2.78 -16.35 2.13
N ASP A 271 3.10 -15.25 1.45
CA ASP A 271 2.85 -13.89 1.91
C ASP A 271 1.33 -13.69 2.17
N PRO A 272 0.92 -13.07 3.30
CA PRO A 272 -0.49 -12.83 3.60
C PRO A 272 -1.15 -11.80 2.67
N GLN A 273 -0.38 -11.01 1.92
CA GLN A 273 -0.90 -9.97 1.03
C GLN A 273 -1.90 -10.54 0.02
N ALA A 274 -3.15 -10.12 0.12
CA ALA A 274 -4.25 -10.65 -0.69
C ALA A 274 -4.14 -10.28 -2.17
N ASP A 275 -3.37 -9.25 -2.50
CA ASP A 275 -3.16 -8.76 -3.88
C ASP A 275 -2.66 -9.86 -4.84
N LYS A 276 -2.05 -10.95 -4.33
CA LYS A 276 -1.70 -12.13 -5.14
C LYS A 276 -2.90 -12.77 -5.84
N GLN A 277 -4.14 -12.51 -5.38
CA GLN A 277 -5.37 -12.98 -6.02
C GLN A 277 -5.54 -12.43 -7.45
N ILE A 278 -4.83 -11.35 -7.82
CA ILE A 278 -4.87 -10.80 -9.18
C ILE A 278 -4.54 -11.86 -10.24
N ILE A 279 -3.67 -12.82 -9.91
CA ILE A 279 -3.33 -13.93 -10.83
C ILE A 279 -4.58 -14.76 -11.14
N ASP A 280 -5.31 -15.17 -10.12
CA ASP A 280 -6.51 -16.00 -10.26
C ASP A 280 -7.66 -15.23 -10.92
N ILE A 281 -7.74 -13.92 -10.66
CA ILE A 281 -8.70 -13.02 -11.32
C ILE A 281 -8.42 -12.97 -12.81
N LEU A 282 -7.19 -12.72 -13.23
CA LEU A 282 -6.81 -12.65 -14.65
C LEU A 282 -6.98 -14.01 -15.35
N ILE A 283 -6.69 -15.13 -14.67
CA ILE A 283 -6.97 -16.47 -15.21
C ILE A 283 -8.47 -16.66 -15.44
N LYS A 284 -9.33 -16.25 -14.49
CA LYS A 284 -10.79 -16.29 -14.64
C LYS A 284 -11.27 -15.40 -15.79
N MET A 285 -10.62 -14.27 -16.04
CA MET A 285 -10.89 -13.41 -17.19
C MET A 285 -10.45 -14.04 -18.53
N GLY A 286 -9.65 -15.11 -18.51
CA GLY A 286 -9.21 -15.85 -19.72
C GLY A 286 -7.71 -15.77 -20.00
N ALA A 287 -6.91 -15.09 -19.15
CA ALA A 287 -5.47 -15.01 -19.35
C ALA A 287 -4.79 -16.38 -19.24
N CYS A 288 -3.75 -16.57 -20.03
CA CYS A 288 -2.87 -17.74 -19.94
C CYS A 288 -1.73 -17.44 -18.98
N ILE A 289 -1.85 -17.91 -17.74
CA ILE A 289 -0.86 -17.67 -16.67
C ILE A 289 -0.52 -19.00 -15.98
N GLU A 290 0.76 -19.29 -15.88
CA GLU A 290 1.30 -20.44 -15.16
C GLU A 290 1.93 -19.96 -13.84
N LYS A 291 1.57 -20.61 -12.72
CA LYS A 291 2.13 -20.34 -11.38
C LYS A 291 3.12 -21.43 -11.00
N ASP A 292 4.33 -21.04 -10.61
CA ASP A 292 5.29 -21.92 -9.95
C ASP A 292 5.54 -21.40 -8.52
N THR A 293 4.79 -21.98 -7.60
CA THR A 293 4.82 -21.57 -6.20
C THR A 293 6.10 -22.01 -5.48
N GLN A 294 6.79 -23.03 -5.98
CA GLN A 294 8.03 -23.53 -5.39
C GLN A 294 9.21 -22.62 -5.73
N ASN A 295 9.28 -22.14 -6.98
CA ASN A 295 10.34 -21.25 -7.45
C ASN A 295 9.97 -19.76 -7.31
N GLY A 296 8.77 -19.45 -6.80
CA GLY A 296 8.32 -18.07 -6.62
C GLY A 296 8.20 -17.30 -7.94
N THR A 297 7.63 -17.93 -8.98
CA THR A 297 7.50 -17.32 -10.30
C THR A 297 6.10 -17.40 -10.87
N VAL A 298 5.78 -16.45 -11.73
CA VAL A 298 4.55 -16.40 -12.53
C VAL A 298 4.93 -16.14 -13.98
N LYS A 299 4.51 -17.02 -14.89
CA LYS A 299 4.73 -16.88 -16.32
C LYS A 299 3.43 -16.50 -17.01
N VAL A 300 3.43 -15.40 -17.74
CA VAL A 300 2.36 -15.02 -18.66
C VAL A 300 2.69 -15.58 -20.02
N CYS A 301 1.75 -16.37 -20.58
CA CYS A 301 1.85 -16.89 -21.94
C CYS A 301 0.99 -16.00 -22.84
N GLY A 302 1.61 -15.19 -23.69
CA GLY A 302 0.92 -14.26 -24.59
C GLY A 302 -0.04 -14.94 -25.59
N GLY A 303 -0.78 -14.13 -26.33
CA GLY A 303 -1.61 -14.60 -27.45
C GLY A 303 -3.04 -15.01 -27.10
N LYS A 304 -3.51 -14.84 -25.87
CA LYS A 304 -4.90 -15.08 -25.49
C LYS A 304 -5.58 -13.78 -25.05
N PRO A 305 -6.72 -13.41 -25.65
CA PRO A 305 -7.51 -12.26 -25.22
C PRO A 305 -8.27 -12.57 -23.92
N LEU A 306 -8.62 -11.53 -23.17
CA LEU A 306 -9.55 -11.62 -22.04
C LEU A 306 -10.99 -11.59 -22.59
N LEU A 307 -11.78 -12.58 -22.27
CA LEU A 307 -13.12 -12.77 -22.90
C LEU A 307 -14.26 -12.93 -21.88
N ASN A 308 -13.96 -13.24 -20.62
CA ASN A 308 -14.98 -13.69 -19.68
C ASN A 308 -15.57 -12.53 -18.88
N ASP A 309 -16.87 -12.57 -18.67
CA ASP A 309 -17.54 -11.74 -17.68
C ASP A 309 -17.14 -12.16 -16.27
N ILE A 310 -16.90 -11.18 -15.38
CA ILE A 310 -16.48 -11.44 -14.01
C ILE A 310 -17.01 -10.39 -13.04
N THR A 311 -17.32 -10.84 -11.82
CA THR A 311 -17.52 -9.95 -10.66
C THR A 311 -16.38 -10.16 -9.67
N ILE A 312 -15.78 -9.07 -9.21
CA ILE A 312 -14.60 -9.04 -8.35
C ILE A 312 -14.94 -8.25 -7.08
N ASP A 313 -14.81 -8.92 -5.93
CA ASP A 313 -14.87 -8.25 -4.63
C ASP A 313 -13.51 -7.62 -4.32
N MET A 314 -13.50 -6.30 -4.14
CA MET A 314 -12.28 -5.53 -3.88
C MET A 314 -11.98 -5.32 -2.39
N ASN A 315 -12.72 -5.98 -1.50
CA ASN A 315 -12.59 -5.79 -0.04
C ASN A 315 -11.14 -5.89 0.45
N ASP A 316 -10.41 -6.91 0.01
CA ASP A 316 -9.06 -7.22 0.49
C ASP A 316 -7.94 -6.82 -0.47
N ILE A 317 -8.28 -6.37 -1.69
CA ILE A 317 -7.31 -6.01 -2.75
C ILE A 317 -7.55 -4.62 -3.35
N PRO A 318 -7.80 -3.59 -2.53
CA PRO A 318 -8.15 -2.25 -3.03
C PRO A 318 -7.07 -1.64 -3.92
N ASP A 319 -5.83 -2.01 -3.69
CA ASP A 319 -4.67 -1.49 -4.39
C ASP A 319 -4.51 -2.05 -5.81
N ALA A 320 -5.13 -3.20 -6.10
CA ALA A 320 -5.16 -3.79 -7.44
C ALA A 320 -6.21 -3.15 -8.36
N LEU A 321 -7.16 -2.33 -7.83
CA LEU A 321 -8.27 -1.77 -8.63
C LEU A 321 -7.80 -1.02 -9.87
N PRO A 322 -6.85 -0.06 -9.83
CA PRO A 322 -6.43 0.66 -11.02
C PRO A 322 -5.88 -0.26 -12.12
N ALA A 323 -5.03 -1.23 -11.77
CA ALA A 323 -4.51 -2.20 -12.73
C ALA A 323 -5.61 -3.12 -13.31
N LEU A 324 -6.54 -3.58 -12.48
CA LEU A 324 -7.67 -4.40 -12.93
C LEU A 324 -8.65 -3.63 -13.80
N CYS A 325 -8.84 -2.32 -13.61
CA CYS A 325 -9.60 -1.47 -14.53
C CYS A 325 -9.00 -1.47 -15.94
N ILE A 326 -7.66 -1.48 -16.04
CA ILE A 326 -6.98 -1.57 -17.34
C ILE A 326 -7.24 -2.93 -18.02
N ALA A 327 -7.12 -4.03 -17.25
CA ALA A 327 -7.44 -5.36 -17.75
C ALA A 327 -8.92 -5.46 -18.19
N ALA A 328 -9.85 -4.84 -17.44
CA ALA A 328 -11.26 -4.78 -17.80
C ALA A 328 -11.52 -4.01 -19.10
N CYS A 329 -10.84 -2.89 -19.32
CA CYS A 329 -10.94 -2.14 -20.60
C CYS A 329 -10.40 -2.96 -21.79
N TYR A 330 -9.33 -3.72 -21.57
CA TYR A 330 -8.75 -4.59 -22.59
C TYR A 330 -9.62 -5.84 -22.89
N SER A 331 -10.36 -6.34 -21.89
CA SER A 331 -11.27 -7.49 -22.05
C SER A 331 -12.39 -7.18 -23.06
N SER A 332 -12.94 -8.21 -23.69
CA SER A 332 -14.19 -8.09 -24.42
C SER A 332 -15.44 -8.37 -23.57
N GLY A 333 -15.25 -8.79 -22.31
CA GLY A 333 -16.30 -9.10 -21.37
C GLY A 333 -16.73 -7.91 -20.50
N LYS A 334 -17.68 -8.17 -19.61
CA LYS A 334 -18.16 -7.24 -18.59
C LYS A 334 -17.47 -7.53 -17.26
N THR A 335 -16.77 -6.54 -16.69
CA THR A 335 -16.15 -6.64 -15.39
C THR A 335 -16.86 -5.76 -14.37
N THR A 336 -17.36 -6.35 -13.29
CA THR A 336 -18.00 -5.62 -12.18
C THR A 336 -17.14 -5.70 -10.93
N PHE A 337 -16.75 -4.55 -10.39
CA PHE A 337 -16.05 -4.42 -9.12
C PHE A 337 -17.06 -4.05 -8.03
N THR A 338 -16.97 -4.70 -6.87
CA THR A 338 -17.85 -4.48 -5.70
C THR A 338 -17.04 -4.16 -4.46
N THR A 339 -17.69 -3.66 -3.41
CA THR A 339 -17.06 -3.31 -2.13
C THR A 339 -15.99 -2.22 -2.32
N LEU A 340 -16.37 -1.10 -2.92
CA LEU A 340 -15.44 -0.04 -3.31
C LEU A 340 -15.40 1.16 -2.36
N ALA A 341 -16.35 1.31 -1.43
CA ALA A 341 -16.52 2.53 -0.65
C ALA A 341 -15.24 2.98 0.09
N HIS A 342 -14.47 2.03 0.63
CA HIS A 342 -13.20 2.33 1.33
C HIS A 342 -12.08 2.77 0.39
N ILE A 343 -12.15 2.45 -0.91
CA ILE A 343 -11.15 2.81 -1.91
C ILE A 343 -11.22 4.30 -2.26
N ARG A 344 -12.36 4.95 -2.02
CA ARG A 344 -12.54 6.40 -2.20
C ARG A 344 -11.71 7.26 -1.23
N GLN A 345 -11.24 6.66 -0.13
CA GLN A 345 -10.45 7.32 0.91
C GLN A 345 -8.96 7.01 0.82
N LYS A 346 -8.48 6.57 -0.35
CA LYS A 346 -7.05 6.32 -0.61
C LYS A 346 -6.31 7.63 -0.96
N GLU A 347 -5.23 7.55 -1.72
CA GLU A 347 -4.43 8.70 -2.17
C GLU A 347 -5.28 9.70 -2.96
N SER A 348 -6.24 9.17 -3.70
CA SER A 348 -7.32 9.89 -4.40
C SER A 348 -8.62 9.09 -4.26
N ASP A 349 -9.76 9.66 -4.66
CA ASP A 349 -10.94 8.83 -4.96
C ASP A 349 -10.67 8.06 -6.26
N ARG A 350 -9.99 6.91 -6.12
CA ARG A 350 -9.56 6.08 -7.25
C ARG A 350 -10.69 5.68 -8.17
N ILE A 351 -11.91 5.55 -7.64
CA ILE A 351 -13.08 5.17 -8.44
C ILE A 351 -13.48 6.31 -9.35
N SER A 352 -13.61 7.50 -8.81
CA SER A 352 -13.96 8.71 -9.58
C SER A 352 -12.88 9.02 -10.60
N VAL A 353 -11.59 8.99 -10.21
CA VAL A 353 -10.48 9.32 -11.12
C VAL A 353 -10.36 8.27 -12.23
N MET A 354 -10.37 6.95 -11.92
CA MET A 354 -10.31 5.93 -12.95
C MET A 354 -11.52 5.97 -13.90
N THR A 355 -12.71 6.29 -13.38
CA THR A 355 -13.90 6.47 -14.22
C THR A 355 -13.74 7.65 -15.17
N GLU A 356 -13.33 8.81 -14.65
CA GLU A 356 -13.11 10.03 -15.43
C GLU A 356 -12.05 9.80 -16.52
N GLU A 357 -10.87 9.34 -16.13
CA GLU A 357 -9.72 9.24 -17.04
C GLU A 357 -9.89 8.14 -18.09
N LEU A 358 -10.46 6.99 -17.73
CA LEU A 358 -10.72 5.94 -18.71
C LEU A 358 -11.89 6.29 -19.65
N THR A 359 -12.88 7.07 -19.20
CA THR A 359 -13.95 7.56 -20.06
C THR A 359 -13.41 8.52 -21.11
N LYS A 360 -12.45 9.41 -20.77
CA LYS A 360 -11.72 10.23 -21.76
C LYS A 360 -11.03 9.38 -22.84
N CYS A 361 -10.58 8.16 -22.45
CA CYS A 361 -9.94 7.22 -23.37
C CYS A 361 -10.94 6.38 -24.20
N GLY A 362 -12.25 6.55 -24.02
CA GLY A 362 -13.29 5.82 -24.77
C GLY A 362 -13.84 4.58 -24.04
N ALA A 363 -13.48 4.34 -22.78
CA ALA A 363 -14.06 3.25 -22.02
C ALA A 363 -15.54 3.52 -21.67
N LYS A 364 -16.37 2.47 -21.67
CA LYS A 364 -17.75 2.53 -21.19
C LYS A 364 -17.80 2.02 -19.75
N ILE A 365 -18.16 2.91 -18.82
CA ILE A 365 -18.12 2.64 -17.38
C ILE A 365 -19.44 3.08 -16.74
N GLU A 366 -19.96 2.27 -15.84
CA GLU A 366 -21.09 2.58 -14.98
C GLU A 366 -20.64 2.48 -13.52
N CYS A 367 -20.90 3.52 -12.73
CA CYS A 367 -20.50 3.58 -11.31
C CYS A 367 -21.68 3.80 -10.39
N SER A 368 -21.58 3.23 -9.20
CA SER A 368 -22.37 3.52 -8.03
C SER A 368 -21.48 3.91 -6.84
N PRO A 369 -22.01 4.28 -5.67
CA PRO A 369 -21.19 4.58 -4.51
C PRO A 369 -20.23 3.45 -4.11
N ASP A 370 -20.61 2.17 -4.27
CA ASP A 370 -19.87 0.99 -3.82
C ASP A 370 -19.59 -0.04 -4.92
N SER A 371 -19.85 0.29 -6.19
CA SER A 371 -19.54 -0.59 -7.33
C SER A 371 -19.15 0.18 -8.58
N MET A 372 -18.40 -0.49 -9.47
CA MET A 372 -18.02 -0.01 -10.79
C MET A 372 -18.14 -1.17 -11.78
N THR A 373 -18.75 -0.91 -12.92
CA THR A 373 -18.83 -1.88 -14.03
C THR A 373 -18.16 -1.29 -15.26
N ILE A 374 -17.20 -2.03 -15.83
CA ILE A 374 -16.51 -1.70 -17.07
C ILE A 374 -16.98 -2.66 -18.16
N PHE A 375 -17.44 -2.11 -19.27
CA PHE A 375 -17.81 -2.87 -20.47
C PHE A 375 -16.62 -2.86 -21.43
N GLY A 376 -15.94 -3.97 -21.52
CA GLY A 376 -14.79 -4.14 -22.38
C GLY A 376 -15.15 -4.20 -23.88
N GLY A 377 -14.14 -4.39 -24.73
CA GLY A 377 -14.34 -4.47 -26.19
C GLY A 377 -14.46 -3.12 -26.90
N ASN A 378 -14.42 -2.00 -26.16
CA ASN A 378 -14.37 -0.66 -26.77
C ASN A 378 -12.92 -0.30 -27.13
N PRO A 379 -12.67 0.35 -28.28
CA PRO A 379 -11.35 0.86 -28.60
C PRO A 379 -10.91 1.89 -27.57
N ILE A 380 -9.73 1.67 -26.98
CA ILE A 380 -9.12 2.63 -26.04
C ILE A 380 -8.16 3.53 -26.82
N HIS A 381 -8.32 4.85 -26.67
CA HIS A 381 -7.53 5.87 -27.33
C HIS A 381 -6.58 6.56 -26.32
N GLY A 382 -5.47 7.07 -26.84
CA GLY A 382 -4.58 7.91 -26.07
C GLY A 382 -5.23 9.25 -25.70
N ALA A 383 -4.92 9.74 -24.51
CA ALA A 383 -5.43 11.00 -23.96
C ALA A 383 -4.39 11.68 -23.06
N GLU A 384 -4.66 12.92 -22.67
CA GLU A 384 -3.96 13.57 -21.55
C GLU A 384 -4.67 13.22 -20.23
N ILE A 385 -3.92 12.62 -19.33
CA ILE A 385 -4.39 12.02 -18.06
C ILE A 385 -3.91 12.87 -16.90
N ASP A 386 -4.84 13.23 -16.03
CA ASP A 386 -4.54 13.80 -14.72
C ASP A 386 -4.52 12.68 -13.67
N SER A 387 -3.36 12.33 -13.19
CA SER A 387 -3.17 11.25 -12.21
C SER A 387 -3.67 11.60 -10.81
N ARG A 388 -3.95 12.87 -10.54
CA ARG A 388 -4.25 13.41 -9.19
C ARG A 388 -3.15 13.07 -8.19
N LYS A 389 -1.90 12.97 -8.65
CA LYS A 389 -0.73 12.56 -7.86
C LYS A 389 -0.88 11.18 -7.18
N ASP A 390 -1.76 10.31 -7.70
CA ASP A 390 -1.89 8.94 -7.22
C ASP A 390 -0.99 7.99 -8.03
N HIS A 391 0.00 7.42 -7.35
CA HIS A 391 1.01 6.54 -7.94
C HIS A 391 0.40 5.33 -8.66
N ARG A 392 -0.72 4.78 -8.18
CA ARG A 392 -1.36 3.62 -8.82
C ARG A 392 -2.11 4.00 -10.08
N ILE A 393 -2.64 5.21 -10.15
CA ILE A 393 -3.26 5.74 -11.37
C ILE A 393 -2.19 6.02 -12.42
N VAL A 394 -1.10 6.68 -12.03
CA VAL A 394 0.05 6.92 -12.94
C VAL A 394 0.51 5.60 -13.58
N MET A 395 0.80 4.58 -12.76
CA MET A 395 1.28 3.29 -13.25
C MET A 395 0.24 2.55 -14.11
N ALA A 396 -1.03 2.56 -13.71
CA ALA A 396 -2.10 1.93 -14.46
C ALA A 396 -2.29 2.57 -15.84
N MET A 397 -2.33 3.90 -15.90
CA MET A 397 -2.49 4.63 -17.16
C MET A 397 -1.25 4.52 -18.06
N ALA A 398 -0.04 4.40 -17.49
CA ALA A 398 1.16 4.05 -18.26
C ALA A 398 1.03 2.67 -18.91
N VAL A 399 0.53 1.67 -18.19
CA VAL A 399 0.21 0.34 -18.75
C VAL A 399 -0.87 0.42 -19.83
N CYS A 400 -1.91 1.23 -19.62
CA CYS A 400 -2.96 1.47 -20.63
C CYS A 400 -2.39 1.98 -21.96
N GLY A 401 -1.44 2.90 -21.89
CA GLY A 401 -0.75 3.46 -23.05
C GLY A 401 0.01 2.42 -23.89
N MET A 402 0.40 1.30 -23.30
CA MET A 402 1.12 0.24 -24.03
C MET A 402 0.26 -0.52 -25.05
N PHE A 403 -1.08 -0.43 -24.99
CA PHE A 403 -1.97 -1.09 -25.97
C PHE A 403 -3.00 -0.15 -26.59
N CYS A 404 -3.15 1.09 -26.11
CA CYS A 404 -4.12 2.04 -26.66
C CYS A 404 -3.79 2.48 -28.09
N GLN A 405 -4.76 3.05 -28.79
CA GLN A 405 -4.55 3.71 -30.08
C GLN A 405 -3.99 5.12 -29.86
N GLY A 406 -2.84 5.42 -30.44
CA GLY A 406 -2.13 6.68 -30.22
C GLY A 406 -1.15 6.61 -29.05
N GLN A 407 -1.05 7.67 -28.27
CA GLN A 407 -0.16 7.77 -27.11
C GLN A 407 -0.89 8.33 -25.89
N MET A 408 -0.49 7.88 -24.71
CA MET A 408 -1.00 8.37 -23.44
C MET A 408 -0.01 9.35 -22.85
N LYS A 409 -0.45 10.56 -22.45
CA LYS A 409 0.35 11.53 -21.71
C LYS A 409 -0.19 11.64 -20.29
N ILE A 410 0.61 11.30 -19.29
CA ILE A 410 0.17 11.18 -17.90
C ILE A 410 0.96 12.16 -17.03
N SER A 411 0.26 12.99 -16.24
CA SER A 411 0.88 13.93 -15.30
C SER A 411 1.46 13.25 -14.08
N ASP A 412 2.29 13.97 -13.35
CA ASP A 412 2.88 13.59 -12.04
C ASP A 412 3.62 12.23 -12.10
N ALA A 413 4.40 12.00 -13.15
CA ALA A 413 5.10 10.74 -13.39
C ALA A 413 5.98 10.31 -12.21
N GLU A 414 6.56 11.26 -11.47
CA GLU A 414 7.38 11.05 -10.27
C GLU A 414 6.63 10.33 -9.15
N CYS A 415 5.31 10.38 -9.13
CA CYS A 415 4.51 9.72 -8.10
C CYS A 415 4.64 8.19 -8.11
N ALA A 416 5.06 7.58 -9.21
CA ALA A 416 5.34 6.14 -9.25
C ALA A 416 6.34 5.72 -8.15
N ASP A 417 7.31 6.57 -7.82
CA ASP A 417 8.35 6.32 -6.82
C ASP A 417 7.84 6.24 -5.37
N VAL A 418 6.58 6.61 -5.12
CA VAL A 418 5.94 6.45 -3.80
C VAL A 418 5.89 4.98 -3.38
N SER A 419 5.64 4.07 -4.32
CA SER A 419 5.53 2.64 -4.03
C SER A 419 6.32 1.73 -4.97
N PHE A 420 6.78 2.25 -6.11
CA PHE A 420 7.53 1.47 -7.09
C PHE A 420 8.66 2.32 -7.71
N PRO A 421 9.71 2.64 -6.93
CA PRO A 421 10.86 3.37 -7.46
C PRO A 421 11.49 2.62 -8.63
N GLY A 422 11.81 3.37 -9.70
CA GLY A 422 12.36 2.80 -10.93
C GLY A 422 11.34 2.07 -11.82
N PHE A 423 10.03 2.31 -11.64
CA PHE A 423 8.97 1.69 -12.44
C PHE A 423 9.19 1.84 -13.94
N TYR A 424 9.43 3.04 -14.40
CA TYR A 424 9.61 3.32 -15.83
C TYR A 424 10.88 2.68 -16.40
N GLU A 425 11.98 2.71 -15.66
CA GLU A 425 13.25 2.12 -16.05
C GLU A 425 13.15 0.60 -16.16
N LEU A 426 12.47 -0.03 -15.19
CA LEU A 426 12.21 -1.47 -15.23
C LEU A 426 11.40 -1.84 -16.47
N PHE A 427 10.31 -1.13 -16.74
CA PHE A 427 9.47 -1.41 -17.89
C PHE A 427 10.19 -1.16 -19.22
N LYS A 428 10.96 -0.07 -19.35
CA LYS A 428 11.79 0.25 -20.52
C LYS A 428 12.83 -0.83 -20.79
N THR A 429 13.50 -1.31 -19.76
CA THR A 429 14.48 -2.40 -19.86
C THR A 429 13.86 -3.68 -20.44
N HIS A 430 12.55 -3.88 -20.21
CA HIS A 430 11.82 -5.04 -20.70
C HIS A 430 10.98 -4.78 -21.96
N GLY A 431 11.14 -3.60 -22.61
CA GLY A 431 10.58 -3.34 -23.94
C GLY A 431 9.45 -2.30 -24.00
N ALA A 432 9.05 -1.70 -22.88
CA ALA A 432 8.06 -0.62 -22.90
C ALA A 432 8.62 0.67 -23.54
N ASP A 433 7.80 1.38 -24.32
CA ASP A 433 8.13 2.70 -24.87
C ASP A 433 7.55 3.80 -23.96
N PHE A 434 8.29 4.11 -22.90
CA PHE A 434 8.02 5.20 -21.97
C PHE A 434 9.03 6.32 -22.14
N GLN A 435 8.55 7.56 -22.28
CA GLN A 435 9.37 8.77 -22.40
C GLN A 435 8.98 9.73 -21.27
N ILE A 436 9.93 10.07 -20.41
CA ILE A 436 9.71 10.96 -19.26
C ILE A 436 10.22 12.35 -19.61
N PHE A 437 9.43 13.35 -19.26
CA PHE A 437 9.72 14.79 -19.49
C PHE A 437 9.53 15.58 -18.20
N GLN A 438 10.30 16.64 -18.08
CA GLN A 438 10.19 17.64 -17.01
C GLN A 438 9.44 18.87 -17.52
#